data_ae605e104d2759787ee41e976c5d88a9
#
_entry.id   ae605e104d2759787ee41e976c5d88a9
#
_cell.length_a   1.000
_cell.length_b   1.000
_cell.length_c   1.000
_cell.angle_alpha   90.00
_cell.angle_beta   90.00
_cell.angle_gamma   90.00
#
_symmetry.space_group_name_H-M   'P 1'
#
loop_
_entity.id
_entity.type
_entity.pdbx_description
1 polymer ?
#
loop_
_entity_poly.entity_id
_entity_poly.type
_entity_poly.pdbx_seq_one_letter_code
_entity_poly.pdbx_strand_id
1 'polypeptide(L)'
;MSAGSQPVGYIHPNAITILQQHYIGTAGLLSKSWNDLDSMPDIVITVCASAAGETCPIYLGKAIRSHWGLTDPAKATGTEQEIAAVFEQTFNQFKQAITFFLQQPLDELFNDKLQKLFNEVGQHFFNEIFQ
;
A
#
# COMPACT_ATOMS: atom_id res chain seq x y z
N MET A 1 -4.38 -8.28 2.42
CA MET A 1 -4.29 -8.76 1.02
C MET A 1 -3.84 -7.64 0.12
N SER A 2 -3.26 -7.95 -1.04
CA SER A 2 -2.86 -6.98 -2.03
C SER A 2 -3.26 -7.46 -3.42
N ALA A 3 -3.53 -6.51 -4.32
CA ALA A 3 -3.91 -6.82 -5.68
C ALA A 3 -3.75 -5.58 -6.56
N GLY A 4 -3.79 -5.75 -7.87
CA GLY A 4 -3.71 -4.65 -8.82
C GLY A 4 -4.60 -4.86 -10.02
N SER A 5 -4.76 -3.81 -10.82
CA SER A 5 -5.50 -3.88 -12.08
C SER A 5 -4.70 -4.58 -13.17
N GLN A 6 -3.39 -4.39 -13.17
CA GLN A 6 -2.47 -4.95 -14.17
C GLN A 6 -1.25 -5.57 -13.47
N PRO A 7 -1.45 -6.71 -12.77
CA PRO A 7 -0.36 -7.34 -12.02
C PRO A 7 0.72 -7.85 -12.96
N VAL A 8 1.99 -7.66 -12.56
CA VAL A 8 3.13 -8.09 -13.38
C VAL A 8 3.40 -9.59 -13.29
N GLY A 9 2.78 -10.29 -12.36
CA GLY A 9 2.89 -11.74 -12.22
C GLY A 9 3.98 -12.23 -11.28
N TYR A 10 4.74 -11.35 -10.67
CA TYR A 10 5.77 -11.72 -9.69
C TYR A 10 5.96 -10.60 -8.68
N ILE A 11 6.51 -10.95 -7.51
CA ILE A 11 6.89 -9.96 -6.50
C ILE A 11 8.30 -9.46 -6.82
N HIS A 12 8.49 -8.14 -6.84
CA HIS A 12 9.80 -7.55 -7.13
C HIS A 12 10.86 -8.10 -6.18
N PRO A 13 12.03 -8.57 -6.69
CA PRO A 13 13.07 -9.16 -5.85
C PRO A 13 13.52 -8.26 -4.71
N ASN A 14 13.62 -6.94 -4.94
CA ASN A 14 14.04 -6.00 -3.90
C ASN A 14 12.98 -5.85 -2.80
N ALA A 15 11.69 -6.04 -3.13
CA ALA A 15 10.64 -6.05 -2.13
C ALA A 15 10.79 -7.27 -1.21
N ILE A 16 11.08 -8.42 -1.77
CA ILE A 16 11.33 -9.64 -0.99
C ILE A 16 12.56 -9.45 -0.10
N THR A 17 13.64 -8.90 -0.65
CA THR A 17 14.88 -8.66 0.09
C THR A 17 14.66 -7.75 1.29
N ILE A 18 13.96 -6.63 1.10
CA ILE A 18 13.75 -5.67 2.20
C ILE A 18 12.86 -6.28 3.28
N LEU A 19 11.83 -7.04 2.91
CA LEU A 19 10.99 -7.72 3.88
C LEU A 19 11.77 -8.73 4.70
N GLN A 20 12.63 -9.52 4.05
CA GLN A 20 13.48 -10.50 4.73
C GLN A 20 14.47 -9.83 5.68
N GLN A 21 15.04 -8.70 5.29
CA GLN A 21 15.95 -7.92 6.14
C GLN A 21 15.25 -7.44 7.42
N HIS A 22 13.96 -7.21 7.36
CA HIS A 22 13.15 -6.79 8.50
C HIS A 22 12.42 -7.96 9.17
N TYR A 23 12.84 -9.21 8.89
CA TYR A 23 12.30 -10.43 9.49
C TYR A 23 10.81 -10.63 9.22
N ILE A 24 10.33 -10.17 8.07
CA ILE A 24 8.94 -10.35 7.65
C ILE A 24 8.89 -11.51 6.65
N GLY A 25 8.03 -12.49 6.93
CA GLY A 25 7.85 -13.64 6.06
C GLY A 25 7.28 -13.25 4.69
N THR A 26 7.82 -13.87 3.65
CA THR A 26 7.41 -13.61 2.27
C THR A 26 6.66 -14.78 1.63
N ALA A 27 6.52 -15.88 2.34
CA ALA A 27 5.78 -17.04 1.85
C ALA A 27 4.30 -16.67 1.61
N GLY A 28 3.77 -17.08 0.47
CA GLY A 28 2.38 -16.82 0.13
C GLY A 28 2.10 -15.45 -0.47
N LEU A 29 3.10 -14.58 -0.63
CA LEU A 29 2.93 -13.32 -1.33
C LEU A 29 2.83 -13.58 -2.84
N LEU A 30 1.81 -13.00 -3.45
CA LEU A 30 1.53 -13.18 -4.87
C LEU A 30 1.22 -11.84 -5.53
N SER A 31 1.64 -11.70 -6.78
CA SER A 31 1.15 -10.65 -7.67
C SER A 31 -0.15 -11.14 -8.28
N LYS A 32 -1.25 -10.48 -8.01
CA LYS A 32 -2.57 -10.94 -8.46
C LYS A 32 -3.49 -9.80 -8.84
N SER A 33 -4.46 -10.11 -9.68
CA SER A 33 -5.51 -9.17 -10.05
C SER A 33 -6.49 -8.99 -8.90
N TRP A 34 -7.05 -7.79 -8.77
CA TRP A 34 -8.14 -7.55 -7.82
C TRP A 34 -9.39 -8.37 -8.14
N ASN A 35 -9.53 -8.87 -9.38
CA ASN A 35 -10.60 -9.80 -9.74
C ASN A 35 -10.42 -11.18 -9.14
N ASP A 36 -9.23 -11.50 -8.64
CA ASP A 36 -8.89 -12.80 -8.06
C ASP A 36 -8.96 -12.80 -6.53
N LEU A 37 -9.46 -11.74 -5.91
CA LEU A 37 -9.59 -11.66 -4.46
C LEU A 37 -10.66 -12.63 -3.97
N ASP A 38 -10.32 -13.40 -2.93
CA ASP A 38 -11.22 -14.41 -2.35
C ASP A 38 -12.33 -13.82 -1.50
N SER A 39 -12.17 -12.59 -1.05
CA SER A 39 -13.14 -11.92 -0.18
C SER A 39 -13.19 -10.44 -0.48
N MET A 40 -14.31 -9.82 -0.12
CA MET A 40 -14.47 -8.37 -0.26
C MET A 40 -13.76 -7.66 0.88
N PRO A 41 -12.84 -6.72 0.58
CA PRO A 41 -12.20 -5.94 1.63
C PRO A 41 -13.14 -4.90 2.21
N ASP A 42 -12.99 -4.61 3.49
CA ASP A 42 -13.70 -3.52 4.15
C ASP A 42 -13.02 -2.18 3.91
N ILE A 43 -11.74 -2.21 3.64
CA ILE A 43 -10.91 -1.02 3.46
C ILE A 43 -10.01 -1.24 2.24
N VAL A 44 -9.98 -0.25 1.35
CA VAL A 44 -9.12 -0.26 0.17
C VAL A 44 -8.18 0.93 0.22
N ILE A 45 -6.89 0.65 0.22
CA ILE A 45 -5.84 1.65 0.16
C ILE A 45 -5.17 1.53 -1.21
N THR A 46 -5.26 2.57 -2.03
CA THR A 46 -4.51 2.63 -3.28
C THR A 46 -3.17 3.32 -3.04
N VAL A 47 -2.13 2.84 -3.70
CA VAL A 47 -0.76 3.34 -3.47
C VAL A 47 -0.11 3.97 -4.69
N CYS A 48 -0.58 3.67 -5.89
CA CYS A 48 -0.04 4.32 -7.08
C CYS A 48 -1.07 5.26 -7.70
N ALA A 49 -0.58 6.32 -8.36
CA ALA A 49 -1.45 7.37 -8.92
C ALA A 49 -2.42 6.82 -9.97
N SER A 50 -1.98 5.85 -10.77
CA SER A 50 -2.85 5.23 -11.78
C SER A 50 -4.00 4.46 -11.14
N ALA A 51 -3.75 3.76 -10.03
CA ALA A 51 -4.79 3.02 -9.33
C ALA A 51 -5.86 3.94 -8.73
N ALA A 52 -5.47 5.12 -8.26
CA ALA A 52 -6.42 6.08 -7.70
C ALA A 52 -7.42 6.58 -8.75
N GLY A 53 -7.01 6.67 -10.02
CA GLY A 53 -7.86 7.11 -11.12
C GLY A 53 -8.63 5.99 -11.82
N GLU A 54 -8.44 4.74 -11.43
CA GLU A 54 -9.08 3.60 -12.06
C GLU A 54 -10.46 3.34 -11.47
N THR A 55 -11.35 2.76 -12.31
CA THR A 55 -12.65 2.31 -11.86
C THR A 55 -12.50 1.04 -11.05
N CYS A 56 -12.83 1.10 -9.77
CA CYS A 56 -12.81 -0.08 -8.91
C CYS A 56 -13.95 -1.03 -9.26
N PRO A 57 -13.78 -2.35 -9.08
CA PRO A 57 -14.87 -3.31 -9.21
C PRO A 57 -16.07 -2.95 -8.32
N ILE A 58 -17.27 -3.24 -8.79
CA ILE A 58 -18.51 -2.89 -8.10
C ILE A 58 -18.55 -3.44 -6.67
N TYR A 59 -18.06 -4.65 -6.47
CA TYR A 59 -18.05 -5.28 -5.14
C TYR A 59 -17.17 -4.55 -4.12
N LEU A 60 -16.27 -3.67 -4.58
CA LEU A 60 -15.47 -2.82 -3.69
C LEU A 60 -16.17 -1.50 -3.35
N GLY A 61 -17.35 -1.25 -3.93
CA GLY A 61 -18.05 0.04 -3.84
C GLY A 61 -18.40 0.49 -2.44
N LYS A 62 -18.60 -0.44 -1.50
CA LYS A 62 -18.95 -0.14 -0.11
C LYS A 62 -17.75 -0.02 0.81
N ALA A 63 -16.56 -0.33 0.33
CA ALA A 63 -15.35 -0.26 1.15
C ALA A 63 -14.98 1.18 1.47
N ILE A 64 -14.37 1.38 2.63
CA ILE A 64 -13.68 2.62 2.94
C ILE A 64 -12.49 2.71 1.99
N ARG A 65 -12.30 3.87 1.37
CA ARG A 65 -11.24 4.07 0.37
C ARG A 65 -10.35 5.22 0.76
N SER A 66 -9.04 5.00 0.66
CA SER A 66 -8.07 6.06 0.86
C SER A 66 -6.91 5.86 -0.13
N HIS A 67 -6.26 6.96 -0.48
CA HIS A 67 -5.10 6.93 -1.35
C HIS A 67 -3.86 7.33 -0.55
N TRP A 68 -2.92 6.40 -0.42
CA TRP A 68 -1.62 6.66 0.17
C TRP A 68 -0.61 6.76 -0.96
N GLY A 69 -0.54 7.95 -1.57
CA GLY A 69 0.26 8.19 -2.76
C GLY A 69 1.74 7.93 -2.54
N LEU A 70 2.31 7.08 -3.35
CA LEU A 70 3.68 6.59 -3.21
C LEU A 70 4.36 6.58 -4.57
N THR A 71 5.60 7.03 -4.62
CA THR A 71 6.44 6.85 -5.80
C THR A 71 6.78 5.36 -5.90
N ASP A 72 6.56 4.76 -7.08
CA ASP A 72 6.80 3.34 -7.27
C ASP A 72 8.30 3.04 -7.15
N PRO A 73 8.73 2.30 -6.13
CA PRO A 73 10.14 1.98 -5.95
C PRO A 73 10.71 1.10 -7.06
N ALA A 74 9.86 0.35 -7.76
CA ALA A 74 10.29 -0.48 -8.88
C ALA A 74 10.80 0.35 -10.07
N LYS A 75 10.46 1.64 -10.12
CA LYS A 75 10.93 2.57 -11.15
C LYS A 75 12.22 3.29 -10.77
N ALA A 76 12.77 3.01 -9.60
CA ALA A 76 14.02 3.63 -9.16
C ALA A 76 15.17 3.24 -10.09
N THR A 77 16.06 4.20 -10.34
CA THR A 77 17.24 4.03 -11.18
C THR A 77 18.49 4.38 -10.38
N GLY A 78 19.65 3.95 -10.89
CA GLY A 78 20.92 4.19 -10.25
C GLY A 78 21.65 2.90 -9.92
N THR A 79 22.56 2.96 -8.94
CA THR A 79 23.29 1.78 -8.47
C THR A 79 22.37 0.84 -7.69
N GLU A 80 22.81 -0.40 -7.50
CA GLU A 80 22.09 -1.36 -6.66
C GLU A 80 21.86 -0.81 -5.25
N GLN A 81 22.84 -0.11 -4.69
CA GLN A 81 22.74 0.50 -3.36
C GLN A 81 21.71 1.62 -3.33
N GLU A 82 21.69 2.46 -4.36
CA GLU A 82 20.72 3.54 -4.47
C GLU A 82 19.29 3.00 -4.60
N ILE A 83 19.10 1.97 -5.41
CA ILE A 83 17.80 1.31 -5.57
C ILE A 83 17.36 0.65 -4.26
N ALA A 84 18.27 -0.05 -3.58
CA ALA A 84 17.98 -0.67 -2.28
C ALA A 84 17.56 0.38 -1.25
N ALA A 85 18.20 1.55 -1.25
CA ALA A 85 17.83 2.65 -0.35
C ALA A 85 16.41 3.16 -0.60
N VAL A 86 15.96 3.20 -1.85
CA VAL A 86 14.58 3.58 -2.20
C VAL A 86 13.58 2.58 -1.64
N PHE A 87 13.85 1.29 -1.74
CA PHE A 87 12.99 0.26 -1.15
C PHE A 87 12.97 0.34 0.38
N GLU A 88 14.10 0.60 1.01
CA GLU A 88 14.18 0.82 2.46
C GLU A 88 13.33 2.01 2.89
N GLN A 89 13.43 3.12 2.18
CA GLN A 89 12.64 4.32 2.46
C GLN A 89 11.14 4.04 2.32
N THR A 90 10.74 3.32 1.27
CA THR A 90 9.36 2.93 1.05
C THR A 90 8.85 2.06 2.20
N PHE A 91 9.65 1.08 2.60
CA PHE A 91 9.31 0.22 3.74
C PHE A 91 9.10 1.05 5.01
N ASN A 92 9.99 1.99 5.29
CA ASN A 92 9.90 2.84 6.48
C ASN A 92 8.66 3.73 6.46
N GLN A 93 8.26 4.26 5.29
CA GLN A 93 7.04 5.03 5.16
C GLN A 93 5.81 4.19 5.58
N PHE A 94 5.70 2.98 5.06
CA PHE A 94 4.61 2.07 5.43
C PHE A 94 4.67 1.69 6.90
N LYS A 95 5.86 1.38 7.41
CA LYS A 95 6.02 1.00 8.82
C LYS A 95 5.54 2.12 9.75
N GLN A 96 5.92 3.36 9.47
CA GLN A 96 5.51 4.51 10.27
C GLN A 96 3.99 4.74 10.19
N ALA A 97 3.43 4.68 8.98
CA ALA A 97 2.00 4.88 8.78
C ALA A 97 1.16 3.81 9.48
N ILE A 98 1.54 2.55 9.33
CA ILE A 98 0.83 1.43 9.94
C ILE A 98 0.97 1.46 11.45
N THR A 99 2.16 1.77 11.97
CA THR A 99 2.39 1.88 13.40
C THR A 99 1.51 2.98 14.01
N PHE A 100 1.49 4.14 13.38
CA PHE A 100 0.62 5.24 13.82
C PHE A 100 -0.85 4.82 13.81
N PHE A 101 -1.29 4.21 12.71
CA PHE A 101 -2.67 3.76 12.55
C PHE A 101 -3.08 2.77 13.65
N LEU A 102 -2.22 1.80 13.95
CA LEU A 102 -2.50 0.77 14.95
C LEU A 102 -2.53 1.29 16.39
N GLN A 103 -1.99 2.49 16.63
CA GLN A 103 -2.05 3.14 17.94
C GLN A 103 -3.37 3.86 18.19
N GLN A 104 -4.23 3.98 17.17
CA GLN A 104 -5.51 4.66 17.29
C GLN A 104 -6.57 3.73 17.88
N PRO A 105 -7.62 4.26 18.52
CA PRO A 105 -8.70 3.45 19.10
C PRO A 105 -9.64 2.93 18.01
N LEU A 106 -9.19 1.97 17.22
CA LEU A 106 -9.88 1.48 16.02
C LEU A 106 -11.26 0.92 16.34
N ASP A 107 -11.41 0.30 17.51
CA ASP A 107 -12.71 -0.27 17.94
C ASP A 107 -13.78 0.80 18.17
N GLU A 108 -13.37 2.05 18.37
CA GLU A 108 -14.26 3.17 18.63
C GLU A 108 -14.51 4.02 17.38
N LEU A 109 -13.84 3.71 16.27
CA LEU A 109 -13.95 4.46 15.02
C LEU A 109 -14.81 3.72 14.01
N PHE A 110 -15.82 4.40 13.49
CA PHE A 110 -16.74 3.84 12.50
C PHE A 110 -16.92 4.82 11.34
N ASN A 111 -17.17 4.28 10.15
CA ASN A 111 -17.60 5.03 8.97
C ASN A 111 -16.75 6.28 8.72
N ASP A 112 -17.35 7.46 8.87
CA ASP A 112 -16.70 8.73 8.51
C ASP A 112 -15.44 9.02 9.31
N LYS A 113 -15.42 8.64 10.59
CA LYS A 113 -14.24 8.84 11.45
C LYS A 113 -13.08 7.96 11.01
N LEU A 114 -13.38 6.72 10.65
CA LEU A 114 -12.36 5.79 10.16
C LEU A 114 -11.86 6.24 8.78
N GLN A 115 -12.76 6.68 7.90
CA GLN A 115 -12.40 7.24 6.60
C GLN A 115 -11.47 8.45 6.77
N LYS A 116 -11.80 9.33 7.68
CA LYS A 116 -11.00 10.52 7.97
C LYS A 116 -9.60 10.14 8.47
N LEU A 117 -9.52 9.16 9.37
CA LEU A 117 -8.24 8.67 9.89
C LEU A 117 -7.35 8.16 8.75
N PHE A 118 -7.88 7.32 7.86
CA PHE A 118 -7.10 6.81 6.73
C PHE A 118 -6.60 7.93 5.82
N ASN A 119 -7.45 8.92 5.56
CA ASN A 119 -7.07 10.07 4.73
C ASN A 119 -5.98 10.91 5.40
N GLU A 120 -6.06 11.13 6.70
CA GLU A 120 -5.05 11.86 7.46
C GLU A 120 -3.71 11.13 7.47
N VAL A 121 -3.72 9.82 7.63
CA VAL A 121 -2.51 9.00 7.56
C VAL A 121 -1.87 9.12 6.18
N GLY A 122 -2.68 9.03 5.13
CA GLY A 122 -2.19 9.19 3.77
C GLY A 122 -1.55 10.54 3.52
N GLN A 123 -2.18 11.61 3.98
CA GLN A 123 -1.66 12.97 3.83
C GLN A 123 -0.38 13.19 4.62
N HIS A 124 -0.30 12.64 5.82
CA HIS A 124 0.84 12.85 6.70
C HIS A 124 2.09 12.08 6.25
N PHE A 125 1.91 10.82 5.84
CA PHE A 125 3.04 9.93 5.55
C PHE A 125 3.34 9.75 4.06
N PHE A 126 2.41 10.09 3.18
CA PHE A 126 2.51 9.80 1.74
C PHE A 126 2.17 10.99 0.86
N ASN A 127 2.36 12.21 1.32
CA ASN A 127 1.97 13.40 0.58
C ASN A 127 2.95 13.82 -0.53
N GLU A 128 4.04 13.11 -0.70
CA GLU A 128 5.10 13.46 -1.65
C GLU A 128 4.63 13.46 -3.11
N ILE A 129 3.63 12.67 -3.40
CA ILE A 129 3.09 12.53 -4.76
C ILE A 129 2.54 13.84 -5.32
N PHE A 130 2.20 14.78 -4.46
CA PHE A 130 1.61 16.06 -4.85
C PHE A 130 2.62 17.20 -4.93
N GLN A 131 3.87 16.90 -4.79
CA GLN A 131 4.95 17.87 -4.82
C GLN A 131 5.64 17.94 -6.17
#